data_716d5dae72710bcfd5acd499bdfeab9a
#
_entry.id   716d5dae72710bcfd5acd499bdfeab9a
#
_cell.length_a   1.000
_cell.length_b   1.000
_cell.length_c   1.000
_cell.angle_alpha   90.00
_cell.angle_beta   90.00
_cell.angle_gamma   90.00
#
_symmetry.space_group_name_H-M   'P 1'
#
loop_
_entity.id
_entity.type
_entity.pdbx_description
1 polymer ?
#
loop_
_entity_poly.entity_id
_entity_poly.type
_entity_poly.pdbx_seq_one_letter_code
_entity_poly.pdbx_strand_id
1 'polypeptide(L)'
;MSPGTAARSERAARKDEHLELAVRLHGAEGPNAFDDVSFVHHGLPGTAAELVDTGTTVFGTTWEVPFYINAMTGGTRATARVNADLAGAAADAGVAIACGSQHIALREPERADGFRVIRREAPRAFVLANVGPTVTAEQALRAVEMVRADALQVHLNAAQELVMPEGDRDFRDWAGRIASIVEAVGAVGVPVVVKEVGFGLSRRTIEALARVGAAAVDVAGTGGTDFIAIENERRPRQEYSYLTGWGQSAPLCLLEALDGAEPVRLPVLASGGVRSPLDVVRALALGAGAVGVSGHFLRTLVDHGT
;
A
#
# COMPACT_ATOMS: atom_id res chain seq x y z
N MET A 1 -35.35 9.46 6.79
CA MET A 1 -34.13 8.81 6.27
C MET A 1 -33.67 7.79 7.30
N SER A 2 -33.48 6.53 6.89
CA SER A 2 -33.02 5.47 7.80
C SER A 2 -31.59 5.76 8.26
N PRO A 3 -31.21 5.48 9.51
CA PRO A 3 -29.83 5.70 10.03
C PRO A 3 -28.73 5.08 9.16
N GLY A 4 -29.03 3.99 8.46
CA GLY A 4 -28.10 3.33 7.55
C GLY A 4 -27.76 4.11 6.28
N THR A 5 -28.66 4.96 5.79
CA THR A 5 -28.44 5.74 4.54
C THR A 5 -27.54 6.95 4.79
N ALA A 6 -27.68 7.60 5.94
CA ALA A 6 -26.80 8.72 6.33
C ALA A 6 -25.37 8.25 6.57
N ALA A 7 -25.16 7.18 7.34
CA ALA A 7 -23.84 6.60 7.59
C ALA A 7 -23.15 6.05 6.32
N ARG A 8 -23.92 5.56 5.33
CA ARG A 8 -23.43 5.15 4.01
C ARG A 8 -22.91 6.33 3.20
N SER A 9 -23.59 7.47 3.25
CA SER A 9 -23.19 8.69 2.54
C SER A 9 -21.91 9.31 3.11
N GLU A 10 -21.73 9.30 4.44
CA GLU A 10 -20.56 9.86 5.12
C GLU A 10 -19.25 9.11 4.78
N ARG A 11 -19.29 7.78 4.68
CA ARG A 11 -18.10 6.97 4.31
C ARG A 11 -17.66 7.22 2.88
N ALA A 12 -18.60 7.41 1.96
CA ALA A 12 -18.27 7.74 0.58
C ALA A 12 -17.66 9.14 0.49
N ALA A 13 -18.26 10.13 1.14
CA ALA A 13 -17.73 11.49 1.20
C ALA A 13 -16.31 11.51 1.76
N ARG A 14 -16.03 10.74 2.83
CA ARG A 14 -14.67 10.60 3.37
C ARG A 14 -13.66 10.06 2.33
N LYS A 15 -14.05 9.09 1.51
CA LYS A 15 -13.14 8.54 0.48
C LYS A 15 -12.78 9.57 -0.58
N ASP A 16 -13.74 10.38 -0.98
CA ASP A 16 -13.50 11.47 -1.94
C ASP A 16 -12.65 12.58 -1.31
N GLU A 17 -12.94 12.95 -0.05
CA GLU A 17 -12.15 13.90 0.73
C GLU A 17 -10.69 13.43 0.92
N HIS A 18 -10.48 12.14 1.24
CA HIS A 18 -9.13 11.56 1.33
C HIS A 18 -8.38 11.66 0.01
N LEU A 19 -9.04 11.43 -1.12
CA LEU A 19 -8.42 11.55 -2.44
C LEU A 19 -7.98 13.00 -2.71
N GLU A 20 -8.86 13.97 -2.48
CA GLU A 20 -8.57 15.39 -2.66
C GLU A 20 -7.43 15.87 -1.75
N LEU A 21 -7.48 15.49 -0.46
CA LEU A 21 -6.43 15.83 0.51
C LEU A 21 -5.10 15.15 0.17
N ALA A 22 -5.11 13.89 -0.26
CA ALA A 22 -3.91 13.18 -0.66
C ALA A 22 -3.23 13.87 -1.86
N VAL A 23 -3.99 14.30 -2.87
CA VAL A 23 -3.46 15.04 -4.02
C VAL A 23 -2.93 16.41 -3.58
N ARG A 24 -3.68 17.16 -2.76
CA ARG A 24 -3.31 18.50 -2.29
C ARG A 24 -2.06 18.51 -1.42
N LEU A 25 -1.95 17.54 -0.50
CA LEU A 25 -0.86 17.45 0.46
C LEU A 25 0.36 16.70 -0.09
N HIS A 26 0.18 15.94 -1.18
CA HIS A 26 1.28 15.27 -1.86
C HIS A 26 2.02 16.27 -2.74
N GLY A 27 3.26 16.57 -2.40
CA GLY A 27 4.11 17.44 -3.24
C GLY A 27 4.64 18.66 -2.55
N ALA A 28 4.52 18.77 -1.24
CA ALA A 28 5.47 19.58 -0.49
C ALA A 28 6.85 18.91 -0.70
N GLU A 29 7.73 19.58 -1.45
CA GLU A 29 9.14 19.20 -1.59
C GLU A 29 9.78 19.27 -0.19
N GLY A 30 9.72 18.14 0.52
CA GLY A 30 10.33 17.98 1.83
C GLY A 30 11.54 17.06 1.77
N PRO A 31 12.36 17.04 2.82
CA PRO A 31 13.44 16.07 2.96
C PRO A 31 12.91 14.65 2.77
N ASN A 32 13.59 13.85 1.96
CA ASN A 32 13.23 12.46 1.74
C ASN A 32 14.44 11.58 2.05
N ALA A 33 14.25 10.60 2.92
CA ALA A 33 15.33 9.74 3.39
C ALA A 33 16.00 8.91 2.27
N PHE A 34 15.35 8.76 1.10
CA PHE A 34 16.03 8.18 -0.06
C PHE A 34 17.18 9.06 -0.55
N ASP A 35 17.18 10.38 -0.31
CA ASP A 35 18.25 11.28 -0.73
C ASP A 35 19.56 11.02 0.02
N ASP A 36 19.49 10.40 1.20
CA ASP A 36 20.65 9.99 1.99
C ASP A 36 21.30 8.68 1.49
N VAL A 37 20.65 7.98 0.54
CA VAL A 37 21.15 6.73 -0.05
C VAL A 37 21.93 7.05 -1.34
N SER A 38 23.21 6.80 -1.32
CA SER A 38 24.13 7.03 -2.45
C SER A 38 24.79 5.74 -2.92
N PHE A 39 25.08 5.66 -4.22
CA PHE A 39 25.81 4.54 -4.81
C PHE A 39 27.29 4.88 -5.01
N VAL A 40 28.16 3.91 -4.80
CA VAL A 40 29.56 4.03 -5.25
C VAL A 40 29.59 3.99 -6.76
N HIS A 41 30.04 5.07 -7.38
CA HIS A 41 30.14 5.16 -8.85
C HIS A 41 31.37 4.38 -9.36
N HIS A 42 31.17 3.47 -10.30
CA HIS A 42 32.21 2.76 -11.02
C HIS A 42 32.29 3.27 -12.45
N GLY A 43 33.35 4.06 -12.76
CA GLY A 43 33.54 4.67 -14.09
C GLY A 43 33.82 3.67 -15.21
N LEU A 44 34.12 2.42 -14.89
CA LEU A 44 34.32 1.30 -15.82
C LEU A 44 33.37 0.15 -15.44
N PRO A 45 32.08 0.20 -15.82
CA PRO A 45 31.07 -0.75 -15.36
C PRO A 45 31.26 -2.18 -15.90
N GLY A 46 31.96 -2.33 -17.04
CA GLY A 46 32.23 -3.66 -17.64
C GLY A 46 30.99 -4.43 -18.12
N THR A 47 29.88 -3.70 -18.37
CA THR A 47 28.61 -4.28 -18.81
C THR A 47 27.99 -3.46 -19.94
N ALA A 48 26.93 -3.96 -20.55
CA ALA A 48 26.12 -3.29 -21.54
C ALA A 48 24.70 -3.12 -21.05
N ALA A 49 24.00 -2.06 -21.48
CA ALA A 49 22.62 -1.78 -21.02
C ALA A 49 21.65 -2.93 -21.35
N GLU A 50 21.84 -3.60 -22.47
CA GLU A 50 21.02 -4.70 -22.95
C GLU A 50 21.15 -5.98 -22.10
N LEU A 51 22.17 -6.04 -21.24
CA LEU A 51 22.40 -7.16 -20.31
C LEU A 51 21.78 -6.93 -18.92
N VAL A 52 21.16 -5.76 -18.71
CA VAL A 52 20.50 -5.43 -17.45
C VAL A 52 19.11 -6.08 -17.42
N ASP A 53 18.93 -7.06 -16.54
CA ASP A 53 17.63 -7.65 -16.23
C ASP A 53 16.98 -6.88 -15.08
N THR A 54 15.78 -6.36 -15.32
CA THR A 54 14.97 -5.66 -14.31
C THR A 54 13.94 -6.58 -13.66
N GLY A 55 13.85 -7.83 -14.09
CA GLY A 55 12.88 -8.80 -13.56
C GLY A 55 13.10 -9.12 -12.09
N THR A 56 12.01 -9.41 -11.40
CA THR A 56 12.01 -9.91 -10.02
C THR A 56 10.97 -11.00 -9.83
N THR A 57 11.15 -11.84 -8.81
CA THR A 57 10.16 -12.87 -8.47
C THR A 57 9.43 -12.48 -7.18
N VAL A 58 8.12 -12.32 -7.28
CA VAL A 58 7.23 -12.02 -6.15
C VAL A 58 6.19 -13.13 -6.05
N PHE A 59 6.14 -13.82 -4.91
CA PHE A 59 5.23 -14.96 -4.64
C PHE A 59 5.24 -16.04 -5.74
N GLY A 60 6.43 -16.37 -6.28
CA GLY A 60 6.58 -17.37 -7.32
C GLY A 60 6.17 -16.90 -8.73
N THR A 61 5.74 -15.65 -8.88
CA THR A 61 5.42 -15.03 -10.16
C THR A 61 6.54 -14.08 -10.57
N THR A 62 6.98 -14.18 -11.82
CA THR A 62 7.97 -13.23 -12.38
C THR A 62 7.27 -11.93 -12.77
N TRP A 63 7.79 -10.81 -12.25
CA TRP A 63 7.44 -9.47 -12.67
C TRP A 63 8.55 -8.92 -13.56
N GLU A 64 8.21 -8.34 -14.69
CA GLU A 64 9.19 -7.80 -15.66
C GLU A 64 9.95 -6.59 -15.09
N VAL A 65 9.33 -5.88 -14.14
CA VAL A 65 9.91 -4.73 -13.45
C VAL A 65 9.69 -4.84 -11.95
N PRO A 66 10.63 -4.36 -11.12
CA PRO A 66 10.60 -4.58 -9.68
C PRO A 66 9.77 -3.53 -8.93
N PHE A 67 8.72 -3.00 -9.56
CA PHE A 67 7.80 -2.07 -8.91
C PHE A 67 6.34 -2.34 -9.31
N TYR A 68 5.42 -1.80 -8.53
CA TYR A 68 3.98 -1.97 -8.73
C TYR A 68 3.20 -0.73 -8.31
N ILE A 69 2.01 -0.56 -8.88
CA ILE A 69 1.05 0.46 -8.45
C ILE A 69 0.46 0.01 -7.12
N ASN A 70 0.83 0.72 -6.02
CA ASN A 70 0.39 0.33 -4.69
C ASN A 70 -1.01 0.87 -4.35
N ALA A 71 -1.61 0.33 -3.30
CA ALA A 71 -2.97 0.63 -2.86
C ALA A 71 -3.19 2.12 -2.57
N MET A 72 -4.25 2.70 -3.11
CA MET A 72 -4.60 4.10 -2.91
C MET A 72 -6.05 4.27 -2.47
N THR A 73 -7.01 4.06 -3.36
CA THR A 73 -8.40 4.42 -3.12
C THR A 73 -9.40 3.43 -3.71
N GLY A 74 -10.69 3.62 -3.44
CA GLY A 74 -11.76 2.82 -4.01
C GLY A 74 -13.11 3.03 -3.30
N GLY A 75 -14.21 2.67 -3.97
CA GLY A 75 -15.54 2.60 -3.38
C GLY A 75 -16.45 3.80 -3.63
N THR A 76 -16.02 4.81 -4.38
CA THR A 76 -16.88 5.89 -4.90
C THR A 76 -16.86 5.90 -6.43
N ARG A 77 -17.71 6.70 -7.06
CA ARG A 77 -17.72 6.85 -8.51
C ARG A 77 -16.44 7.53 -9.02
N ALA A 78 -15.93 8.50 -8.29
CA ALA A 78 -14.68 9.19 -8.63
C ALA A 78 -13.50 8.23 -8.53
N THR A 79 -13.39 7.50 -7.42
CA THR A 79 -12.31 6.54 -7.21
C THR A 79 -12.38 5.32 -8.13
N ALA A 80 -13.57 4.96 -8.65
CA ALA A 80 -13.72 3.90 -9.66
C ALA A 80 -13.07 4.29 -10.99
N ARG A 81 -13.12 5.59 -11.38
CA ARG A 81 -12.41 6.08 -12.57
C ARG A 81 -10.89 5.99 -12.36
N VAL A 82 -10.38 6.49 -11.23
CA VAL A 82 -8.96 6.39 -10.89
C VAL A 82 -8.48 4.93 -10.95
N ASN A 83 -9.27 3.99 -10.41
CA ASN A 83 -8.94 2.57 -10.47
C ASN A 83 -8.92 2.04 -11.92
N ALA A 84 -9.85 2.47 -12.78
CA ALA A 84 -9.88 2.06 -14.18
C ALA A 84 -8.64 2.57 -14.94
N ASP A 85 -8.33 3.87 -14.77
CA ASP A 85 -7.23 4.53 -15.45
C ASP A 85 -5.87 3.93 -15.02
N LEU A 86 -5.67 3.73 -13.70
CA LEU A 86 -4.46 3.08 -13.18
C LEU A 86 -4.34 1.61 -13.61
N ALA A 87 -5.47 0.88 -13.69
CA ALA A 87 -5.45 -0.50 -14.16
C ALA A 87 -5.13 -0.59 -15.66
N GLY A 88 -5.63 0.34 -16.47
CA GLY A 88 -5.26 0.47 -17.89
C GLY A 88 -3.75 0.70 -18.03
N ALA A 89 -3.21 1.69 -17.30
CA ALA A 89 -1.77 1.96 -17.28
C ALA A 89 -0.94 0.75 -16.80
N ALA A 90 -1.43 0.02 -15.78
CA ALA A 90 -0.78 -1.20 -15.32
C ALA A 90 -0.76 -2.31 -16.38
N ALA A 91 -1.86 -2.46 -17.12
CA ALA A 91 -1.96 -3.44 -18.20
C ALA A 91 -1.01 -3.10 -19.37
N ASP A 92 -0.93 -1.83 -19.76
CA ASP A 92 -0.09 -1.36 -20.85
C ASP A 92 1.41 -1.45 -20.49
N ALA A 93 1.76 -1.16 -19.24
CA ALA A 93 3.14 -1.22 -18.74
C ALA A 93 3.57 -2.61 -18.25
N GLY A 94 2.67 -3.60 -18.18
CA GLY A 94 2.99 -4.94 -17.67
C GLY A 94 3.32 -4.98 -16.18
N VAL A 95 2.81 -4.02 -15.37
CA VAL A 95 3.11 -3.94 -13.93
C VAL A 95 1.99 -4.48 -13.06
N ALA A 96 2.33 -4.92 -11.86
CA ALA A 96 1.34 -5.35 -10.87
C ALA A 96 0.59 -4.15 -10.29
N ILE A 97 -0.64 -4.37 -9.79
CA ILE A 97 -1.48 -3.33 -9.20
C ILE A 97 -2.19 -3.79 -7.93
N ALA A 98 -2.20 -2.97 -6.90
CA ALA A 98 -2.99 -3.17 -5.70
C ALA A 98 -4.21 -2.24 -5.68
N CYS A 99 -5.36 -2.75 -5.29
CA CYS A 99 -6.53 -1.90 -5.06
C CYS A 99 -6.48 -1.21 -3.69
N GLY A 100 -7.19 -0.10 -3.55
CA GLY A 100 -7.42 0.51 -2.25
C GLY A 100 -8.33 -0.33 -1.36
N SER A 101 -8.45 0.04 -0.07
CA SER A 101 -9.24 -0.73 0.90
C SER A 101 -10.66 -1.03 0.43
N GLN A 102 -10.98 -2.33 0.32
CA GLN A 102 -12.27 -2.86 -0.11
C GLN A 102 -13.33 -2.88 1.02
N HIS A 103 -13.00 -2.39 2.22
CA HIS A 103 -13.86 -2.42 3.39
C HIS A 103 -15.26 -1.85 3.11
N ILE A 104 -15.34 -0.78 2.33
CA ILE A 104 -16.63 -0.18 1.95
C ILE A 104 -17.48 -1.14 1.09
N ALA A 105 -16.87 -1.83 0.12
CA ALA A 105 -17.59 -2.76 -0.75
C ALA A 105 -17.99 -4.07 -0.05
N LEU A 106 -17.29 -4.46 1.02
CA LEU A 106 -17.68 -5.57 1.86
C LEU A 106 -18.94 -5.28 2.69
N ARG A 107 -19.23 -4.00 2.97
CA ARG A 107 -20.43 -3.54 3.70
C ARG A 107 -21.54 -3.05 2.76
N GLU A 108 -21.18 -2.50 1.62
CA GLU A 108 -22.06 -1.92 0.59
C GLU A 108 -21.74 -2.62 -0.75
N PRO A 109 -22.34 -3.81 -1.01
CA PRO A 109 -21.98 -4.64 -2.18
C PRO A 109 -22.15 -3.94 -3.54
N GLU A 110 -23.03 -2.95 -3.61
CA GLU A 110 -23.25 -2.10 -4.79
C GLU A 110 -22.01 -1.30 -5.21
N ARG A 111 -21.00 -1.18 -4.33
CA ARG A 111 -19.75 -0.49 -4.61
C ARG A 111 -18.65 -1.41 -5.14
N ALA A 112 -18.91 -2.71 -5.20
CA ALA A 112 -17.92 -3.70 -5.62
C ALA A 112 -17.42 -3.47 -7.05
N ASP A 113 -18.27 -2.94 -7.94
CA ASP A 113 -17.90 -2.70 -9.34
C ASP A 113 -16.77 -1.67 -9.48
N GLY A 114 -16.66 -0.72 -8.53
CA GLY A 114 -15.55 0.24 -8.47
C GLY A 114 -14.19 -0.39 -8.15
N PHE A 115 -14.17 -1.65 -7.68
CA PHE A 115 -12.96 -2.45 -7.49
C PHE A 115 -12.80 -3.51 -8.59
N ARG A 116 -13.89 -4.16 -9.02
CA ARG A 116 -13.88 -5.15 -10.12
C ARG A 116 -13.33 -4.59 -11.42
N VAL A 117 -13.46 -3.28 -11.62
CA VAL A 117 -12.91 -2.57 -12.78
C VAL A 117 -11.40 -2.83 -12.93
N ILE A 118 -10.65 -2.96 -11.85
CA ILE A 118 -9.20 -3.21 -11.89
C ILE A 118 -8.90 -4.50 -12.66
N ARG A 119 -9.57 -5.62 -12.31
CA ARG A 119 -9.37 -6.89 -13.01
C ARG A 119 -9.93 -6.88 -14.43
N ARG A 120 -10.95 -6.07 -14.69
CA ARG A 120 -11.53 -5.93 -16.03
C ARG A 120 -10.57 -5.21 -16.97
N GLU A 121 -9.98 -4.09 -16.55
CA GLU A 121 -9.04 -3.28 -17.34
C GLU A 121 -7.64 -3.92 -17.40
N ALA A 122 -7.22 -4.63 -16.36
CA ALA A 122 -5.94 -5.34 -16.28
C ALA A 122 -6.11 -6.86 -16.09
N PRO A 123 -6.65 -7.59 -17.09
CA PRO A 123 -7.05 -8.99 -16.91
C PRO A 123 -5.88 -9.95 -16.67
N ARG A 124 -4.66 -9.60 -17.07
CA ARG A 124 -3.44 -10.42 -16.93
C ARG A 124 -2.47 -9.88 -15.89
N ALA A 125 -2.68 -8.68 -15.35
CA ALA A 125 -1.82 -8.11 -14.34
C ALA A 125 -1.89 -8.92 -13.04
N PHE A 126 -0.80 -8.93 -12.27
CA PHE A 126 -0.81 -9.40 -10.89
C PHE A 126 -1.59 -8.39 -10.02
N VAL A 127 -2.72 -8.80 -9.48
CA VAL A 127 -3.62 -7.93 -8.72
C VAL A 127 -3.58 -8.27 -7.25
N LEU A 128 -3.37 -7.26 -6.40
CA LEU A 128 -3.45 -7.39 -4.96
C LEU A 128 -4.78 -6.80 -4.44
N ALA A 129 -5.59 -7.63 -3.77
CA ALA A 129 -6.72 -7.16 -2.97
C ALA A 129 -6.23 -6.40 -1.73
N ASN A 130 -7.11 -5.64 -1.07
CA ASN A 130 -6.71 -4.88 0.11
C ASN A 130 -7.84 -4.75 1.14
N VAL A 131 -7.52 -5.08 2.39
CA VAL A 131 -8.43 -4.94 3.54
C VAL A 131 -7.67 -4.41 4.78
N GLY A 132 -8.42 -3.93 5.77
CA GLY A 132 -7.85 -3.63 7.10
C GLY A 132 -7.86 -4.87 8.01
N PRO A 133 -7.17 -4.81 9.18
CA PRO A 133 -7.03 -5.94 10.09
C PRO A 133 -8.33 -6.27 10.86
N THR A 134 -9.35 -5.44 10.76
CA THR A 134 -10.61 -5.61 11.48
C THR A 134 -11.66 -6.42 10.71
N VAL A 135 -11.38 -6.86 9.48
CA VAL A 135 -12.27 -7.75 8.72
C VAL A 135 -12.20 -9.18 9.25
N THR A 136 -13.26 -9.95 9.03
CA THR A 136 -13.25 -11.39 9.30
C THR A 136 -12.51 -12.15 8.18
N ALA A 137 -12.09 -13.39 8.45
CA ALA A 137 -11.49 -14.25 7.43
C ALA A 137 -12.42 -14.45 6.22
N GLU A 138 -13.73 -14.63 6.43
CA GLU A 138 -14.71 -14.70 5.34
C GLU A 138 -14.76 -13.42 4.51
N GLN A 139 -14.72 -12.26 5.16
CA GLN A 139 -14.68 -10.96 4.46
C GLN A 139 -13.39 -10.80 3.66
N ALA A 140 -12.26 -11.28 4.16
CA ALA A 140 -10.99 -11.28 3.43
C ALA A 140 -11.05 -12.16 2.18
N LEU A 141 -11.62 -13.36 2.27
CA LEU A 141 -11.88 -14.23 1.10
C LEU A 141 -12.77 -13.55 0.06
N ARG A 142 -13.85 -12.89 0.50
CA ARG A 142 -14.72 -12.12 -0.40
C ARG A 142 -14.00 -10.94 -1.07
N ALA A 143 -13.05 -10.31 -0.40
CA ALA A 143 -12.22 -9.26 -1.00
C ALA A 143 -11.30 -9.82 -2.09
N VAL A 144 -10.66 -10.98 -1.86
CA VAL A 144 -9.86 -11.71 -2.85
C VAL A 144 -10.71 -12.06 -4.08
N GLU A 145 -11.88 -12.67 -3.86
CA GLU A 145 -12.80 -13.05 -4.94
C GLU A 145 -13.28 -11.85 -5.76
N MET A 146 -13.59 -10.73 -5.10
CA MET A 146 -14.14 -9.53 -5.72
C MET A 146 -13.30 -9.02 -6.89
N VAL A 147 -11.98 -9.08 -6.79
CA VAL A 147 -11.03 -8.65 -7.82
C VAL A 147 -10.25 -9.82 -8.44
N ARG A 148 -10.60 -11.07 -8.09
CA ARG A 148 -9.85 -12.27 -8.45
C ARG A 148 -8.34 -12.06 -8.21
N ALA A 149 -8.01 -11.71 -6.96
CA ALA A 149 -6.69 -11.30 -6.57
C ALA A 149 -5.69 -12.45 -6.58
N ASP A 150 -4.45 -12.13 -6.95
CA ASP A 150 -3.30 -13.03 -6.90
C ASP A 150 -2.60 -12.97 -5.54
N ALA A 151 -2.80 -11.89 -4.77
CA ALA A 151 -2.35 -11.72 -3.38
C ALA A 151 -3.34 -10.84 -2.60
N LEU A 152 -3.28 -10.86 -1.27
CA LEU A 152 -4.05 -9.98 -0.40
C LEU A 152 -3.12 -9.09 0.42
N GLN A 153 -3.33 -7.78 0.37
CA GLN A 153 -2.74 -6.84 1.32
C GLN A 153 -3.65 -6.68 2.54
N VAL A 154 -3.07 -6.78 3.75
CA VAL A 154 -3.71 -6.36 5.00
C VAL A 154 -2.97 -5.11 5.49
N HIS A 155 -3.64 -3.94 5.42
CA HIS A 155 -3.00 -2.70 5.85
C HIS A 155 -3.18 -2.45 7.35
N LEU A 156 -2.08 -2.04 7.99
CA LEU A 156 -2.05 -1.53 9.37
C LEU A 156 -2.07 -0.01 9.31
N ASN A 157 -2.90 0.63 10.11
CA ASN A 157 -3.07 2.09 10.10
C ASN A 157 -3.38 2.64 11.50
N ALA A 158 -2.77 2.09 12.54
CA ALA A 158 -3.07 2.45 13.93
C ALA A 158 -2.89 3.95 14.22
N ALA A 159 -1.84 4.58 13.69
CA ALA A 159 -1.59 6.00 13.86
C ALA A 159 -2.67 6.85 13.16
N GLN A 160 -3.10 6.46 11.96
CA GLN A 160 -4.22 7.09 11.27
C GLN A 160 -5.52 6.94 12.08
N GLU A 161 -5.85 5.73 12.56
CA GLU A 161 -7.06 5.46 13.33
C GLU A 161 -7.10 6.30 14.61
N LEU A 162 -5.97 6.53 15.28
CA LEU A 162 -5.89 7.38 16.47
C LEU A 162 -6.24 8.85 16.18
N VAL A 163 -5.86 9.36 15.03
CA VAL A 163 -6.12 10.75 14.63
C VAL A 163 -7.50 10.89 13.97
N MET A 164 -7.95 9.88 13.24
CA MET A 164 -9.25 9.89 12.57
C MET A 164 -10.40 10.09 13.57
N PRO A 165 -11.32 11.05 13.37
CA PRO A 165 -12.41 11.32 14.32
C PRO A 165 -13.25 10.09 14.66
N GLU A 166 -13.57 9.28 13.65
CA GLU A 166 -14.36 8.06 13.73
C GLU A 166 -13.52 6.77 13.81
N GLY A 167 -12.22 6.88 14.06
CA GLY A 167 -11.30 5.75 14.03
C GLY A 167 -11.37 4.85 15.24
N ASP A 168 -10.85 3.64 15.10
CA ASP A 168 -10.74 2.65 16.17
C ASP A 168 -9.69 3.07 17.21
N ARG A 169 -9.86 2.61 18.44
CA ARG A 169 -8.96 2.87 19.58
C ARG A 169 -8.48 1.58 20.25
N ASP A 170 -8.91 0.42 19.76
CA ASP A 170 -8.54 -0.88 20.29
C ASP A 170 -7.85 -1.74 19.22
N PHE A 171 -6.55 -1.91 19.37
CA PHE A 171 -5.70 -2.63 18.42
C PHE A 171 -5.23 -3.99 18.96
N ARG A 172 -5.71 -4.41 20.15
CA ARG A 172 -5.21 -5.61 20.87
C ARG A 172 -5.37 -6.89 20.07
N ASP A 173 -6.45 -7.01 19.32
CA ASP A 173 -6.80 -8.25 18.59
C ASP A 173 -6.23 -8.29 17.16
N TRP A 174 -5.53 -7.26 16.69
CA TRP A 174 -5.09 -7.19 15.30
C TRP A 174 -4.21 -8.36 14.90
N ALA A 175 -3.24 -8.75 15.73
CA ALA A 175 -2.36 -9.88 15.42
C ALA A 175 -3.13 -11.21 15.28
N GLY A 176 -4.09 -11.48 16.18
CA GLY A 176 -4.93 -12.67 16.10
C GLY A 176 -5.85 -12.67 14.88
N ARG A 177 -6.43 -11.52 14.51
CA ARG A 177 -7.26 -11.38 13.32
C ARG A 177 -6.44 -11.56 12.04
N ILE A 178 -5.23 -11.00 11.98
CA ILE A 178 -4.31 -11.19 10.86
C ILE A 178 -3.95 -12.67 10.72
N ALA A 179 -3.64 -13.37 11.81
CA ALA A 179 -3.37 -14.80 11.77
C ALA A 179 -4.54 -15.59 11.16
N SER A 180 -5.79 -15.30 11.57
CA SER A 180 -6.99 -15.93 11.00
C SER A 180 -7.20 -15.61 9.52
N ILE A 181 -6.88 -14.38 9.09
CA ILE A 181 -6.92 -13.99 7.67
C ILE A 181 -5.86 -14.75 6.88
N VAL A 182 -4.63 -14.80 7.38
CA VAL A 182 -3.50 -15.51 6.75
C VAL A 182 -3.82 -17.00 6.57
N GLU A 183 -4.36 -17.64 7.60
CA GLU A 183 -4.76 -19.04 7.56
C GLU A 183 -5.82 -19.29 6.48
N ALA A 184 -6.92 -18.53 6.50
CA ALA A 184 -8.04 -18.75 5.59
C ALA A 184 -7.70 -18.43 4.14
N VAL A 185 -6.99 -17.32 3.89
CA VAL A 185 -6.61 -16.88 2.54
C VAL A 185 -5.48 -17.74 1.99
N GLY A 186 -4.52 -18.15 2.83
CA GLY A 186 -3.48 -19.11 2.48
C GLY A 186 -4.02 -20.48 2.09
N ALA A 187 -5.10 -20.94 2.72
CA ALA A 187 -5.76 -22.21 2.39
C ALA A 187 -6.32 -22.27 0.96
N VAL A 188 -6.59 -21.11 0.33
CA VAL A 188 -7.00 -21.02 -1.08
C VAL A 188 -5.82 -20.67 -2.01
N GLY A 189 -4.58 -20.75 -1.51
CA GLY A 189 -3.36 -20.55 -2.30
C GLY A 189 -3.01 -19.07 -2.57
N VAL A 190 -3.63 -18.12 -1.87
CA VAL A 190 -3.39 -16.68 -2.04
C VAL A 190 -2.45 -16.17 -0.94
N PRO A 191 -1.25 -15.64 -1.26
CA PRO A 191 -0.33 -15.08 -0.28
C PRO A 191 -0.87 -13.79 0.35
N VAL A 192 -0.57 -13.60 1.65
CA VAL A 192 -0.98 -12.40 2.39
C VAL A 192 0.24 -11.52 2.67
N VAL A 193 0.17 -10.27 2.23
CA VAL A 193 1.15 -9.21 2.51
C VAL A 193 0.59 -8.33 3.61
N VAL A 194 1.31 -8.12 4.69
CA VAL A 194 0.89 -7.13 5.69
C VAL A 194 1.69 -5.85 5.48
N LYS A 195 1.00 -4.72 5.40
CA LYS A 195 1.63 -3.42 5.07
C LYS A 195 1.22 -2.32 6.04
N GLU A 196 2.06 -1.33 6.16
CA GLU A 196 1.74 -0.06 6.76
C GLU A 196 1.17 0.92 5.71
N VAL A 197 0.78 2.12 6.10
CA VAL A 197 0.14 3.11 5.21
C VAL A 197 0.91 4.42 5.08
N GLY A 198 2.10 4.53 5.66
CA GLY A 198 2.93 5.73 5.58
C GLY A 198 3.71 6.03 6.86
N PHE A 199 3.71 5.12 7.83
CA PHE A 199 4.41 5.31 9.12
C PHE A 199 5.54 4.31 9.36
N GLY A 200 5.72 3.34 8.46
CA GLY A 200 6.79 2.35 8.51
C GLY A 200 6.53 1.17 9.45
N LEU A 201 7.27 0.10 9.23
CA LEU A 201 7.27 -1.10 10.06
C LEU A 201 8.62 -1.27 10.75
N SER A 202 8.63 -1.31 12.07
CA SER A 202 9.83 -1.67 12.83
C SER A 202 10.16 -3.15 12.67
N ARG A 203 11.42 -3.54 12.86
CA ARG A 203 11.88 -4.93 12.90
C ARG A 203 11.00 -5.79 13.80
N ARG A 204 10.69 -5.31 15.01
CA ARG A 204 9.82 -6.02 15.98
C ARG A 204 8.45 -6.34 15.37
N THR A 205 7.87 -5.41 14.63
CA THR A 205 6.57 -5.61 13.96
C THR A 205 6.71 -6.64 12.84
N ILE A 206 7.75 -6.55 12.01
CA ILE A 206 8.01 -7.49 10.92
C ILE A 206 8.18 -8.92 11.48
N GLU A 207 8.94 -9.10 12.55
CA GLU A 207 9.10 -10.41 13.23
C GLU A 207 7.77 -10.93 13.79
N ALA A 208 6.92 -10.06 14.33
CA ALA A 208 5.59 -10.47 14.78
C ALA A 208 4.70 -10.93 13.63
N LEU A 209 4.76 -10.25 12.48
CA LEU A 209 4.04 -10.61 11.27
C LEU A 209 4.54 -11.91 10.64
N ALA A 210 5.85 -12.16 10.70
CA ALA A 210 6.42 -13.47 10.31
C ALA A 210 5.86 -14.60 11.17
N ARG A 211 5.74 -14.40 12.49
CA ARG A 211 5.18 -15.42 13.39
C ARG A 211 3.70 -15.74 13.13
N VAL A 212 2.93 -14.80 12.64
CA VAL A 212 1.52 -15.04 12.26
C VAL A 212 1.37 -15.58 10.83
N GLY A 213 2.48 -15.84 10.13
CA GLY A 213 2.51 -16.51 8.83
C GLY A 213 2.29 -15.59 7.63
N ALA A 214 2.48 -14.27 7.76
CA ALA A 214 2.48 -13.38 6.60
C ALA A 214 3.47 -13.88 5.54
N ALA A 215 3.12 -13.80 4.26
CA ALA A 215 3.98 -14.21 3.14
C ALA A 215 5.04 -13.14 2.82
N ALA A 216 4.74 -11.89 3.10
CA ALA A 216 5.65 -10.74 2.97
C ALA A 216 5.14 -9.57 3.80
N VAL A 217 5.96 -8.53 3.93
CA VAL A 217 5.54 -7.22 4.43
C VAL A 217 5.86 -6.13 3.39
N ASP A 218 5.07 -5.03 3.40
CA ASP A 218 5.42 -3.78 2.73
C ASP A 218 5.58 -2.71 3.80
N VAL A 219 6.78 -2.19 3.95
CA VAL A 219 7.12 -1.30 5.05
C VAL A 219 6.35 0.02 5.02
N ALA A 220 5.97 0.51 3.87
CA ALA A 220 5.18 1.73 3.66
C ALA A 220 5.59 2.87 4.60
N GLY A 221 6.84 3.32 4.46
CA GLY A 221 7.44 4.33 5.34
C GLY A 221 6.99 5.77 5.04
N THR A 222 7.50 6.70 5.84
CA THR A 222 7.27 8.14 5.68
C THR A 222 7.91 8.68 4.40
N GLY A 223 7.54 9.91 4.02
CA GLY A 223 8.04 10.61 2.84
C GLY A 223 7.08 10.62 1.64
N GLY A 224 5.93 9.93 1.75
CA GLY A 224 4.82 9.97 0.81
C GLY A 224 3.58 10.60 1.43
N THR A 225 2.43 9.93 1.32
CA THR A 225 1.17 10.37 1.92
C THR A 225 1.24 10.30 3.44
N ASP A 226 1.03 11.42 4.13
CA ASP A 226 0.90 11.50 5.59
C ASP A 226 -0.57 11.46 5.98
N PHE A 227 -1.05 10.28 6.38
CA PHE A 227 -2.44 10.10 6.81
C PHE A 227 -2.76 10.81 8.14
N ILE A 228 -1.78 11.10 8.99
CA ILE A 228 -2.00 11.94 10.18
C ILE A 228 -2.33 13.37 9.74
N ALA A 229 -1.59 13.94 8.79
CA ALA A 229 -1.88 15.25 8.26
C ALA A 229 -3.27 15.30 7.61
N ILE A 230 -3.62 14.28 6.80
CA ILE A 230 -4.93 14.16 6.16
C ILE A 230 -6.06 14.12 7.20
N GLU A 231 -5.96 13.23 8.20
CA GLU A 231 -7.02 13.09 9.21
C GLU A 231 -7.10 14.31 10.13
N ASN A 232 -5.97 14.96 10.38
CA ASN A 232 -5.93 16.18 11.19
C ASN A 232 -6.57 17.38 10.48
N GLU A 233 -6.44 17.51 9.15
CA GLU A 233 -7.16 18.48 8.33
C GLU A 233 -8.70 18.31 8.42
N ARG A 234 -9.17 17.10 8.61
CA ARG A 234 -10.61 16.80 8.82
C ARG A 234 -11.12 17.19 10.20
N ARG A 235 -10.23 17.58 11.11
CA ARG A 235 -10.57 17.96 12.48
C ARG A 235 -10.67 19.49 12.61
N PRO A 236 -11.77 20.03 13.17
CA PRO A 236 -11.96 21.48 13.26
C PRO A 236 -10.86 22.23 14.05
N ARG A 237 -10.20 21.55 14.97
CA ARG A 237 -9.16 22.14 15.83
C ARG A 237 -7.75 21.76 15.40
N GLN A 238 -7.60 20.82 14.47
CA GLN A 238 -6.31 20.29 14.03
C GLN A 238 -5.34 19.97 15.20
N GLU A 239 -5.88 19.41 16.28
CA GLU A 239 -5.21 19.24 17.57
C GLU A 239 -4.07 18.21 17.56
N TYR A 240 -3.91 17.44 16.48
CA TYR A 240 -2.83 16.45 16.32
C TYR A 240 -1.70 16.91 15.39
N SER A 241 -1.60 18.22 15.10
CA SER A 241 -0.55 18.78 14.23
C SER A 241 0.88 18.42 14.68
N TYR A 242 1.07 18.21 15.98
CA TYR A 242 2.36 17.79 16.56
C TYR A 242 2.78 16.36 16.17
N LEU A 243 1.89 15.56 15.59
CA LEU A 243 2.19 14.22 15.09
C LEU A 243 2.50 14.19 13.58
N THR A 244 2.39 15.31 12.86
CA THR A 244 2.75 15.39 11.44
C THR A 244 4.18 14.91 11.22
N GLY A 245 4.38 14.01 10.25
CA GLY A 245 5.68 13.38 9.99
C GLY A 245 6.05 12.23 10.94
N TRP A 246 5.14 11.80 11.81
CA TRP A 246 5.35 10.65 12.67
C TRP A 246 5.65 9.39 11.86
N GLY A 247 6.62 8.59 12.33
CA GLY A 247 6.94 7.29 11.78
C GLY A 247 8.40 7.15 11.33
N GLN A 248 8.67 6.05 10.63
CA GLN A 248 9.98 5.70 10.10
C GLN A 248 9.96 5.78 8.57
N SER A 249 11.05 6.23 7.97
CA SER A 249 11.20 6.22 6.51
C SER A 249 11.37 4.80 5.97
N ALA A 250 11.01 4.58 4.69
CA ALA A 250 11.20 3.28 4.06
C ALA A 250 12.67 2.81 4.06
N PRO A 251 13.68 3.65 3.76
CA PRO A 251 15.10 3.28 3.92
C PRO A 251 15.44 2.81 5.33
N LEU A 252 14.98 3.51 6.37
CA LEU A 252 15.26 3.11 7.76
C LEU A 252 14.61 1.75 8.10
N CYS A 253 13.37 1.52 7.68
CA CYS A 253 12.69 0.24 7.89
C CYS A 253 13.43 -0.92 7.20
N LEU A 254 13.93 -0.70 5.97
CA LEU A 254 14.70 -1.70 5.24
C LEU A 254 16.01 -2.02 5.96
N LEU A 255 16.74 -1.00 6.41
CA LEU A 255 17.96 -1.19 7.20
C LEU A 255 17.69 -1.97 8.49
N GLU A 256 16.64 -1.61 9.24
CA GLU A 256 16.25 -2.36 10.45
C GLU A 256 15.88 -3.83 10.15
N ALA A 257 15.23 -4.10 9.01
CA ALA A 257 14.88 -5.47 8.63
C ALA A 257 16.10 -6.33 8.30
N LEU A 258 17.16 -5.72 7.76
CA LEU A 258 18.41 -6.40 7.36
C LEU A 258 19.48 -6.37 8.43
N ASP A 259 19.40 -5.43 9.40
CA ASP A 259 20.38 -5.27 10.47
C ASP A 259 20.29 -6.41 11.49
N GLY A 260 21.45 -6.79 12.01
CA GLY A 260 21.60 -7.80 13.04
C GLY A 260 22.20 -9.12 12.56
N ALA A 261 22.54 -9.98 13.52
CA ALA A 261 23.17 -11.28 13.28
C ALA A 261 22.28 -12.24 12.46
N GLU A 262 20.98 -12.03 12.49
CA GLU A 262 20.01 -12.80 11.70
C GLU A 262 19.02 -11.83 11.00
N PRO A 263 19.14 -11.62 9.69
CA PRO A 263 18.15 -10.90 8.90
C PRO A 263 16.75 -11.50 9.07
N VAL A 264 15.72 -10.66 9.01
CA VAL A 264 14.32 -11.15 9.05
C VAL A 264 14.10 -12.07 7.85
N ARG A 265 13.63 -13.29 8.10
CA ARG A 265 13.40 -14.32 7.05
C ARG A 265 12.05 -14.14 6.33
N LEU A 266 11.57 -12.92 6.22
CA LEU A 266 10.31 -12.58 5.57
C LEU A 266 10.63 -11.66 4.39
N PRO A 267 10.14 -11.93 3.17
CA PRO A 267 10.29 -11.02 2.04
C PRO A 267 9.76 -9.63 2.41
N VAL A 268 10.56 -8.60 2.15
CA VAL A 268 10.23 -7.21 2.43
C VAL A 268 10.02 -6.47 1.13
N LEU A 269 8.83 -5.91 0.96
CA LEU A 269 8.52 -4.93 -0.07
C LEU A 269 8.68 -3.54 0.54
N ALA A 270 8.92 -2.54 -0.29
CA ALA A 270 9.05 -1.16 0.17
C ALA A 270 8.07 -0.25 -0.54
N SER A 271 7.50 0.69 0.18
CA SER A 271 6.77 1.82 -0.36
C SER A 271 6.84 3.01 0.60
N GLY A 272 6.30 4.15 0.18
CA GLY A 272 6.41 5.41 0.92
C GLY A 272 7.63 6.24 0.52
N GLY A 273 7.40 7.46 0.08
CA GLY A 273 8.46 8.40 -0.32
C GLY A 273 9.12 8.13 -1.67
N VAL A 274 8.67 7.18 -2.45
CA VAL A 274 9.21 6.88 -3.78
C VAL A 274 8.73 7.91 -4.80
N ARG A 275 9.65 8.69 -5.39
CA ARG A 275 9.39 9.83 -6.29
C ARG A 275 9.91 9.61 -7.71
N SER A 276 10.87 8.69 -7.87
CA SER A 276 11.60 8.53 -9.11
C SER A 276 12.07 7.07 -9.29
N PRO A 277 12.47 6.68 -10.52
CA PRO A 277 13.13 5.39 -10.74
C PRO A 277 14.39 5.19 -9.89
N LEU A 278 15.11 6.27 -9.56
CA LEU A 278 16.29 6.19 -8.70
C LEU A 278 15.91 5.77 -7.28
N ASP A 279 14.79 6.24 -6.73
CA ASP A 279 14.32 5.82 -5.41
C ASP A 279 13.91 4.34 -5.41
N VAL A 280 13.38 3.82 -6.53
CA VAL A 280 13.13 2.37 -6.71
C VAL A 280 14.44 1.59 -6.60
N VAL A 281 15.48 2.02 -7.33
CA VAL A 281 16.79 1.35 -7.30
C VAL A 281 17.43 1.44 -5.91
N ARG A 282 17.28 2.58 -5.22
CA ARG A 282 17.74 2.75 -3.82
C ARG A 282 17.06 1.76 -2.88
N ALA A 283 15.73 1.60 -2.98
CA ALA A 283 14.98 0.65 -2.15
C ALA A 283 15.41 -0.81 -2.42
N LEU A 284 15.61 -1.17 -3.70
CA LEU A 284 16.11 -2.50 -4.09
C LEU A 284 17.51 -2.75 -3.55
N ALA A 285 18.42 -1.76 -3.63
CA ALA A 285 19.77 -1.85 -3.08
C ALA A 285 19.78 -2.02 -1.55
N LEU A 286 18.76 -1.51 -0.87
CA LEU A 286 18.53 -1.70 0.56
C LEU A 286 17.82 -3.03 0.87
N GLY A 287 17.59 -3.91 -0.13
CA GLY A 287 17.08 -5.26 0.05
C GLY A 287 15.58 -5.43 -0.13
N ALA A 288 14.85 -4.44 -0.64
CA ALA A 288 13.45 -4.62 -1.02
C ALA A 288 13.34 -5.61 -2.19
N GLY A 289 12.37 -6.55 -2.11
CA GLY A 289 12.08 -7.49 -3.21
C GLY A 289 11.29 -6.86 -4.35
N ALA A 290 10.48 -5.85 -4.06
CA ALA A 290 9.79 -5.00 -5.03
C ALA A 290 9.35 -3.69 -4.35
N VAL A 291 8.99 -2.68 -5.16
CA VAL A 291 8.74 -1.32 -4.69
C VAL A 291 7.34 -0.85 -5.11
N GLY A 292 6.52 -0.50 -4.12
CA GLY A 292 5.19 0.06 -4.33
C GLY A 292 5.22 1.58 -4.51
N VAL A 293 4.57 2.07 -5.56
CA VAL A 293 4.45 3.50 -5.86
C VAL A 293 2.98 3.90 -5.84
N SER A 294 2.61 4.91 -5.06
CA SER A 294 1.22 5.36 -4.90
C SER A 294 1.05 6.82 -5.31
N GLY A 295 1.42 7.74 -4.44
CA GLY A 295 1.15 9.17 -4.60
C GLY A 295 1.71 9.77 -5.88
N HIS A 296 2.88 9.33 -6.33
CA HIS A 296 3.46 9.80 -7.58
C HIS A 296 2.57 9.44 -8.79
N PHE A 297 2.11 8.20 -8.89
CA PHE A 297 1.23 7.78 -9.98
C PHE A 297 -0.14 8.46 -9.91
N LEU A 298 -0.71 8.62 -8.71
CA LEU A 298 -1.97 9.35 -8.56
C LEU A 298 -1.84 10.79 -9.03
N ARG A 299 -0.78 11.47 -8.66
CA ARG A 299 -0.52 12.84 -9.09
C ARG A 299 -0.33 12.94 -10.59
N THR A 300 0.50 12.07 -11.17
CA THR A 300 0.71 12.02 -12.62
C THR A 300 -0.61 11.83 -13.36
N LEU A 301 -1.48 10.94 -12.87
CA LEU A 301 -2.79 10.73 -13.45
C LEU A 301 -3.68 11.98 -13.37
N VAL A 302 -3.67 12.69 -12.24
CA VAL A 302 -4.47 13.90 -12.04
C VAL A 302 -3.96 15.06 -12.90
N ASP A 303 -2.63 15.22 -13.01
CA ASP A 303 -2.00 16.34 -13.70
C ASP A 303 -1.97 16.15 -15.22
N HIS A 304 -1.84 14.92 -15.72
CA HIS A 304 -1.55 14.61 -17.13
C HIS A 304 -2.51 13.62 -17.78
N GLY A 305 -3.38 12.95 -17.01
CA GLY A 305 -4.19 11.85 -17.47
C GLY A 305 -3.38 10.54 -17.64
N THR A 306 -3.98 9.56 -18.30
CA THR A 306 -3.35 8.26 -18.65
C THR A 306 -2.58 8.35 -19.94
#